data_185e225ce18ef2c4bfb48ce9a490352c
#
_entry.id   185e225ce18ef2c4bfb48ce9a490352c
#
_cell.length_a   1.000
_cell.length_b   1.000
_cell.length_c   1.000
_cell.angle_alpha   90.00
_cell.angle_beta   90.00
_cell.angle_gamma   90.00
#
_symmetry.space_group_name_H-M   'P 1'
#
loop_
_entity.id
_entity.type
_entity.pdbx_description
1 polymer ?
#
loop_
_entity_poly.entity_id
_entity_poly.type
_entity_poly.pdbx_seq_one_letter_code
_entity_poly.pdbx_strand_id
1 'polypeptide(L)'
;MFPLLQVRVDELSVVPQPLEGIELLVLYQNRHEHPFDRPHGEGWLIREYASLAGLVPVQADTGRFRPFPVAWSRVEDDAPGWEDAWEIVDLDPVNEDDEASEAFFSSFSRYGGTKFGGYPTEIQHGVGLENFVFQVASEEKVGWMWADNGRGYFFRSPSGVWNWSCQFY
;
A
#
# COMPACT_ATOMS: atom_id res chain seq x y z
N MET A 1 17.02 -6.85 -7.06
CA MET A 1 15.65 -6.75 -6.52
C MET A 1 14.95 -8.09 -6.71
N PHE A 2 14.00 -8.43 -5.85
CA PHE A 2 13.16 -9.62 -5.97
C PHE A 2 11.68 -9.18 -6.05
N PRO A 3 10.79 -9.97 -6.65
CA PRO A 3 9.36 -9.66 -6.67
C PRO A 3 8.78 -9.86 -5.26
N LEU A 4 8.40 -8.75 -4.62
CA LEU A 4 7.78 -8.77 -3.30
C LEU A 4 6.29 -9.06 -3.39
N LEU A 5 5.61 -8.42 -4.34
CA LEU A 5 4.17 -8.57 -4.54
C LEU A 5 3.87 -8.62 -6.04
N GLN A 6 3.03 -9.55 -6.45
CA GLN A 6 2.47 -9.62 -7.80
C GLN A 6 0.95 -9.67 -7.70
N VAL A 7 0.28 -8.81 -8.45
CA VAL A 7 -1.18 -8.68 -8.43
C VAL A 7 -1.73 -8.68 -9.84
N ARG A 8 -2.66 -9.56 -10.11
CA ARG A 8 -3.57 -9.41 -11.23
C ARG A 8 -4.65 -8.41 -10.84
N VAL A 9 -4.72 -7.31 -11.58
CA VAL A 9 -5.59 -6.19 -11.24
C VAL A 9 -7.07 -6.56 -11.37
N ASP A 10 -7.39 -7.48 -12.28
CA ASP A 10 -8.75 -8.01 -12.46
C ASP A 10 -9.24 -8.91 -11.31
N GLU A 11 -8.34 -9.32 -10.39
CA GLU A 11 -8.71 -10.07 -9.18
C GLU A 11 -9.08 -9.16 -8.00
N LEU A 12 -8.82 -7.84 -8.10
CA LEU A 12 -9.21 -6.88 -7.09
C LEU A 12 -10.72 -6.65 -7.13
N SER A 13 -11.38 -6.71 -5.97
CA SER A 13 -12.82 -6.47 -5.85
C SER A 13 -13.22 -5.04 -6.26
N VAL A 14 -12.31 -4.09 -6.05
CA VAL A 14 -12.41 -2.70 -6.50
C VAL A 14 -11.05 -2.32 -7.08
N VAL A 15 -11.02 -1.89 -8.32
CA VAL A 15 -9.80 -1.44 -8.99
C VAL A 15 -9.61 0.05 -8.72
N PRO A 16 -8.52 0.48 -8.05
CA PRO A 16 -8.21 1.90 -7.92
C PRO A 16 -8.05 2.55 -9.30
N GLN A 17 -8.60 3.75 -9.46
CA GLN A 17 -8.54 4.49 -10.73
C GLN A 17 -7.13 4.58 -11.34
N PRO A 18 -6.04 4.79 -10.58
CA PRO A 18 -4.70 4.81 -11.15
C PRO A 18 -4.23 3.48 -11.75
N LEU A 19 -4.92 2.35 -11.50
CA LEU A 19 -4.60 1.04 -12.06
C LEU A 19 -5.48 0.64 -13.25
N GLU A 20 -6.38 1.50 -13.69
CA GLU A 20 -7.20 1.22 -14.89
C GLU A 20 -6.33 0.99 -16.12
N GLY A 21 -6.63 -0.08 -16.86
CA GLY A 21 -5.87 -0.48 -18.05
C GLY A 21 -4.59 -1.26 -17.76
N ILE A 22 -4.30 -1.59 -16.50
CA ILE A 22 -3.20 -2.47 -16.10
C ILE A 22 -3.79 -3.86 -15.80
N GLU A 23 -3.27 -4.91 -16.43
CA GLU A 23 -3.67 -6.30 -16.13
C GLU A 23 -2.80 -6.93 -15.03
N LEU A 24 -1.53 -6.56 -14.97
CA LEU A 24 -0.60 -7.08 -13.97
C LEU A 24 0.30 -5.98 -13.41
N LEU A 25 0.39 -5.94 -12.09
CA LEU A 25 1.32 -5.08 -11.36
C LEU A 25 2.29 -5.96 -10.58
N VAL A 26 3.58 -5.63 -10.65
CA VAL A 26 4.63 -6.33 -9.90
C VAL A 26 5.50 -5.33 -9.17
N LEU A 27 5.50 -5.40 -7.84
CA LEU A 27 6.41 -4.65 -6.97
C LEU A 27 7.69 -5.46 -6.74
N TYR A 28 8.81 -4.88 -7.12
CA TYR A 28 10.14 -5.39 -6.82
C TYR A 28 10.79 -4.56 -5.72
N GLN A 29 11.52 -5.23 -4.85
CA GLN A 29 12.17 -4.60 -3.71
C GLN A 29 13.61 -5.13 -3.56
N ASN A 30 14.51 -4.29 -2.98
CA ASN A 30 15.82 -4.75 -2.59
C ASN A 30 15.69 -5.79 -1.46
N ARG A 31 16.54 -6.79 -1.51
CA ARG A 31 16.50 -7.97 -0.64
C ARG A 31 17.19 -7.74 0.70
N HIS A 32 18.10 -6.79 0.76
CA HIS A 32 19.03 -6.61 1.88
C HIS A 32 18.83 -5.32 2.66
N GLU A 33 18.29 -4.30 2.01
CA GLU A 33 18.05 -2.99 2.60
C GLU A 33 16.77 -2.37 2.07
N HIS A 34 16.12 -1.55 2.88
CA HIS A 34 15.00 -0.74 2.42
C HIS A 34 15.56 0.48 1.67
N PRO A 35 15.07 0.74 0.45
CA PRO A 35 15.56 1.85 -0.38
C PRO A 35 14.90 3.19 0.02
N PHE A 36 15.01 3.57 1.31
CA PHE A 36 14.51 4.83 1.79
C PHE A 36 15.08 5.99 0.95
N ASP A 37 14.23 6.95 0.62
CA ASP A 37 14.58 8.16 -0.14
C ASP A 37 15.19 7.91 -1.54
N ARG A 38 15.10 6.68 -2.06
CA ARG A 38 15.58 6.37 -3.40
C ARG A 38 14.46 6.50 -4.43
N PRO A 39 14.77 7.04 -5.61
CA PRO A 39 13.79 7.15 -6.69
C PRO A 39 13.39 5.77 -7.24
N HIS A 40 12.26 5.73 -7.94
CA HIS A 40 11.79 4.55 -8.65
C HIS A 40 12.87 4.00 -9.59
N GLY A 41 13.13 2.70 -9.50
CA GLY A 41 14.21 2.02 -10.22
C GLY A 41 15.49 1.80 -9.41
N GLU A 42 15.67 2.49 -8.29
CA GLU A 42 16.85 2.39 -7.43
C GLU A 42 16.53 1.65 -6.12
N GLY A 43 16.65 0.32 -6.14
CA GLY A 43 16.39 -0.53 -5.00
C GLY A 43 14.93 -0.94 -4.83
N TRP A 44 14.01 -0.29 -5.53
CA TRP A 44 12.61 -0.68 -5.68
C TRP A 44 12.10 -0.33 -7.07
N LEU A 45 11.09 -1.06 -7.54
CA LEU A 45 10.54 -0.89 -8.87
C LEU A 45 9.13 -1.44 -8.94
N ILE A 46 8.20 -0.70 -9.51
CA ILE A 46 6.90 -1.21 -9.94
C ILE A 46 6.93 -1.40 -11.45
N ARG A 47 6.54 -2.59 -11.90
CA ARG A 47 6.27 -2.88 -13.32
C ARG A 47 4.79 -3.04 -13.53
N GLU A 48 4.32 -2.35 -14.55
CA GLU A 48 2.95 -2.40 -15.04
C GLU A 48 2.91 -3.11 -16.38
N TYR A 49 1.94 -3.98 -16.55
CA TYR A 49 1.69 -4.67 -17.81
C TYR A 49 0.23 -4.48 -18.20
N ALA A 50 0.01 -3.84 -19.33
CA ALA A 50 -1.33 -3.62 -19.88
C ALA A 50 -1.94 -4.89 -20.47
N SER A 51 -1.14 -5.96 -20.65
CA SER A 51 -1.62 -7.26 -21.12
C SER A 51 -0.75 -8.38 -20.60
N LEU A 52 -1.36 -9.51 -20.29
CA LEU A 52 -0.67 -10.78 -20.00
C LEU A 52 -0.18 -11.51 -21.26
N ALA A 53 -0.61 -11.06 -22.43
CA ALA A 53 -0.23 -11.70 -23.68
C ALA A 53 1.29 -11.66 -23.90
N GLY A 54 1.89 -12.82 -24.12
CA GLY A 54 3.34 -12.94 -24.32
C GLY A 54 4.17 -13.00 -23.03
N LEU A 55 3.56 -12.84 -21.87
CA LEU A 55 4.25 -13.09 -20.60
C LEU A 55 4.41 -14.60 -20.40
N VAL A 56 5.56 -14.98 -19.88
CA VAL A 56 5.84 -16.36 -19.50
C VAL A 56 6.16 -16.46 -18.02
N PRO A 57 5.68 -17.50 -17.32
CA PRO A 57 6.04 -17.72 -15.93
C PRO A 57 7.56 -17.88 -15.79
N VAL A 58 8.14 -17.19 -14.83
CA VAL A 58 9.55 -17.31 -14.45
C VAL A 58 9.63 -17.71 -12.99
N GLN A 59 10.50 -18.65 -12.70
CA GLN A 59 10.80 -18.94 -11.30
C GLN A 59 11.69 -17.82 -10.76
N ALA A 60 11.12 -17.01 -9.85
CA ALA A 60 11.88 -15.96 -9.20
C ALA A 60 12.77 -16.55 -8.09
N ASP A 61 14.01 -16.05 -8.00
CA ASP A 61 14.82 -16.28 -6.83
C ASP A 61 14.33 -15.36 -5.69
N THR A 62 13.53 -15.91 -4.80
CA THR A 62 12.99 -15.21 -3.63
C THR A 62 13.92 -15.24 -2.42
N GLY A 63 15.04 -15.99 -2.51
CA GLY A 63 15.98 -16.14 -1.40
C GLY A 63 15.31 -16.74 -0.16
N ARG A 64 15.34 -16.02 0.97
CA ARG A 64 14.72 -16.43 2.24
C ARG A 64 13.21 -16.24 2.31
N PHE A 65 12.62 -15.48 1.38
CA PHE A 65 11.21 -15.15 1.40
C PHE A 65 10.36 -16.30 0.85
N ARG A 66 9.23 -16.52 1.47
CA ARG A 66 8.32 -17.61 1.10
C ARG A 66 7.18 -17.05 0.26
N PRO A 67 7.07 -17.45 -1.01
CA PRO A 67 5.93 -17.04 -1.82
C PRO A 67 4.67 -17.80 -1.43
N PHE A 68 3.54 -17.09 -1.40
CA PHE A 68 2.23 -17.73 -1.35
C PHE A 68 1.19 -16.96 -2.16
N PRO A 69 0.09 -17.66 -2.53
CA PRO A 69 -1.01 -16.99 -3.18
C PRO A 69 -1.68 -16.00 -2.22
N VAL A 70 -2.10 -14.88 -2.79
CA VAL A 70 -2.90 -13.86 -2.10
C VAL A 70 -4.34 -14.01 -2.54
N ALA A 71 -5.28 -13.96 -1.60
CA ALA A 71 -6.71 -13.86 -1.88
C ALA A 71 -7.19 -12.47 -1.45
N TRP A 72 -7.91 -11.80 -2.33
CA TRP A 72 -8.44 -10.47 -2.08
C TRP A 72 -9.88 -10.55 -1.56
N SER A 73 -10.17 -9.72 -0.57
CA SER A 73 -11.52 -9.51 -0.07
C SER A 73 -11.80 -8.01 0.01
N ARG A 74 -13.06 -7.64 -0.22
CA ARG A 74 -13.48 -6.26 -0.09
C ARG A 74 -13.57 -5.87 1.39
N VAL A 75 -13.08 -4.68 1.71
CA VAL A 75 -13.32 -3.99 2.97
C VAL A 75 -14.38 -2.92 2.68
N GLU A 76 -15.51 -2.99 3.37
CA GLU A 76 -16.64 -2.09 3.09
C GLU A 76 -16.44 -0.71 3.73
N ASP A 77 -15.89 -0.69 4.94
CA ASP A 77 -15.67 0.53 5.71
C ASP A 77 -14.17 0.74 5.92
N ASP A 78 -13.60 1.72 5.24
CA ASP A 78 -12.22 2.16 5.45
C ASP A 78 -12.20 3.68 5.62
N ALA A 79 -11.44 4.17 6.57
CA ALA A 79 -11.36 5.58 6.90
C ALA A 79 -9.91 6.06 6.96
N PRO A 80 -9.65 7.34 6.68
CA PRO A 80 -8.33 7.93 6.89
C PRO A 80 -7.98 7.95 8.38
N GLY A 81 -6.70 8.03 8.68
CA GLY A 81 -6.25 8.36 10.02
C GLY A 81 -6.60 9.78 10.42
N TRP A 82 -6.35 10.12 11.70
CA TRP A 82 -6.69 11.45 12.24
C TRP A 82 -6.01 12.57 11.45
N GLU A 83 -4.71 12.46 11.23
CA GLU A 83 -3.96 13.50 10.53
C GLU A 83 -4.36 13.62 9.05
N ASP A 84 -4.54 12.48 8.37
CA ASP A 84 -4.95 12.46 6.96
C ASP A 84 -6.42 12.93 6.80
N ALA A 85 -7.27 12.73 7.83
CA ALA A 85 -8.66 13.17 7.78
C ALA A 85 -8.80 14.70 7.72
N TRP A 86 -7.86 15.47 8.28
CA TRP A 86 -7.81 16.92 8.19
C TRP A 86 -7.71 17.44 6.74
N GLU A 87 -7.20 16.62 5.81
CA GLU A 87 -7.16 16.97 4.39
C GLU A 87 -8.55 16.95 3.73
N ILE A 88 -9.53 16.29 4.36
CA ILE A 88 -10.86 16.05 3.77
C ILE A 88 -11.92 16.86 4.49
N VAL A 89 -11.82 17.00 5.81
CA VAL A 89 -12.87 17.58 6.66
C VAL A 89 -12.25 18.39 7.78
N ASP A 90 -12.95 19.49 8.17
CA ASP A 90 -12.59 20.25 9.35
C ASP A 90 -12.91 19.46 10.62
N LEU A 91 -11.86 19.09 11.35
CA LEU A 91 -11.96 18.35 12.61
C LEU A 91 -11.85 19.22 13.87
N ASP A 92 -11.75 20.56 13.74
CA ASP A 92 -11.70 21.46 14.90
C ASP A 92 -12.83 21.20 15.91
N PRO A 93 -14.10 21.06 15.47
CA PRO A 93 -15.20 20.78 16.40
C PRO A 93 -15.08 19.44 17.13
N VAL A 94 -14.45 18.45 16.50
CA VAL A 94 -14.21 17.11 17.08
C VAL A 94 -13.01 17.16 18.04
N ASN A 95 -11.99 17.92 17.70
CA ASN A 95 -10.76 18.05 18.49
C ASN A 95 -10.96 18.84 19.80
N GLU A 96 -11.97 19.71 19.85
CA GLU A 96 -12.34 20.49 21.06
C GLU A 96 -13.22 19.71 22.04
N ASP A 97 -13.69 18.52 21.66
CA ASP A 97 -14.61 17.68 22.44
C ASP A 97 -14.04 16.27 22.60
N ASP A 98 -13.64 15.92 23.83
CA ASP A 98 -13.02 14.63 24.14
C ASP A 98 -13.96 13.44 23.80
N GLU A 99 -15.29 13.57 24.03
CA GLU A 99 -16.26 12.52 23.71
C GLU A 99 -16.41 12.34 22.19
N ALA A 100 -16.41 13.42 21.43
CA ALA A 100 -16.45 13.40 19.98
C ALA A 100 -15.16 12.80 19.38
N SER A 101 -14.01 13.12 19.96
CA SER A 101 -12.71 12.53 19.57
C SER A 101 -12.69 11.01 19.81
N GLU A 102 -13.13 10.54 20.97
CA GLU A 102 -13.21 9.12 21.29
C GLU A 102 -14.20 8.40 20.36
N ALA A 103 -15.35 9.02 20.08
CA ALA A 103 -16.32 8.51 19.12
C ALA A 103 -15.74 8.41 17.71
N PHE A 104 -14.99 9.39 17.25
CA PHE A 104 -14.30 9.34 15.96
C PHE A 104 -13.36 8.13 15.86
N PHE A 105 -12.48 7.95 16.84
CA PHE A 105 -11.52 6.85 16.83
C PHE A 105 -12.17 5.46 16.93
N SER A 106 -13.31 5.36 17.61
CA SER A 106 -14.04 4.10 17.80
C SER A 106 -14.99 3.75 16.66
N SER A 107 -15.41 4.74 15.86
CA SER A 107 -16.45 4.57 14.82
C SER A 107 -15.92 3.96 13.52
N PHE A 108 -14.63 3.98 13.29
CA PHE A 108 -14.05 3.57 12.01
C PHE A 108 -13.12 2.36 12.16
N SER A 109 -13.31 1.39 11.27
CA SER A 109 -12.35 0.30 11.10
C SER A 109 -11.30 0.71 10.08
N ARG A 110 -10.02 0.66 10.48
CA ARG A 110 -8.88 0.92 9.60
C ARG A 110 -8.11 -0.37 9.35
N TYR A 111 -8.13 -0.86 8.12
CA TYR A 111 -7.44 -2.09 7.78
C TYR A 111 -5.94 -1.86 7.59
N GLY A 112 -5.15 -2.31 8.53
CA GLY A 112 -3.69 -2.13 8.55
C GLY A 112 -2.88 -3.13 7.72
N GLY A 113 -3.51 -4.09 7.07
CA GLY A 113 -2.85 -5.07 6.21
C GLY A 113 -2.50 -4.54 4.82
N THR A 114 -2.07 -5.44 3.93
CA THR A 114 -1.87 -5.11 2.51
C THR A 114 -3.22 -4.86 1.85
N LYS A 115 -3.40 -3.69 1.24
CA LYS A 115 -4.65 -3.29 0.57
C LYS A 115 -4.42 -2.40 -0.64
N PHE A 116 -5.39 -2.40 -1.55
CA PHE A 116 -5.47 -1.55 -2.74
C PHE A 116 -6.67 -0.62 -2.63
N GLY A 117 -6.45 0.67 -2.89
CA GLY A 117 -7.49 1.71 -2.71
C GLY A 117 -7.80 2.00 -1.25
N GLY A 118 -8.88 2.74 -1.01
CA GLY A 118 -9.21 3.26 0.31
C GLY A 118 -8.23 4.31 0.77
N TYR A 119 -7.98 4.35 2.07
CA TYR A 119 -7.08 5.31 2.71
C TYR A 119 -5.82 4.62 3.24
N PRO A 120 -4.65 5.27 3.25
CA PRO A 120 -3.48 4.72 3.92
C PRO A 120 -3.76 4.54 5.42
N THR A 121 -3.18 3.51 6.03
CA THR A 121 -3.28 3.31 7.47
C THR A 121 -1.97 3.69 8.10
N GLU A 122 -1.91 4.87 8.65
CA GLU A 122 -0.73 5.45 9.30
C GLU A 122 -0.22 4.62 10.50
N ILE A 123 1.04 4.78 10.85
CA ILE A 123 1.67 4.24 12.07
C ILE A 123 2.22 5.39 12.93
N GLN A 124 2.91 6.34 12.33
CA GLN A 124 3.63 7.40 13.04
C GLN A 124 2.96 8.78 12.90
N HIS A 125 2.51 9.10 11.69
CA HIS A 125 1.92 10.39 11.31
C HIS A 125 1.13 10.23 10.01
N GLY A 126 0.41 11.26 9.60
CA GLY A 126 -0.30 11.28 8.32
C GLY A 126 0.61 10.88 7.17
N VAL A 127 0.07 10.11 6.26
CA VAL A 127 0.78 9.57 5.09
C VAL A 127 0.56 10.45 3.87
N GLY A 128 -0.55 11.20 3.86
CA GLY A 128 -1.07 11.93 2.72
C GLY A 128 -1.99 11.09 1.83
N LEU A 129 -3.06 11.69 1.39
CA LEU A 129 -4.12 11.01 0.62
C LEU A 129 -3.90 11.13 -0.88
N GLU A 130 -3.20 12.17 -1.32
CA GLU A 130 -3.04 12.49 -2.73
C GLU A 130 -2.30 11.38 -3.48
N ASN A 131 -2.93 10.84 -4.52
CA ASN A 131 -2.34 9.82 -5.40
C ASN A 131 -2.04 8.47 -4.72
N PHE A 132 -2.54 8.21 -3.52
CA PHE A 132 -2.42 6.89 -2.87
C PHE A 132 -3.07 5.81 -3.72
N VAL A 133 -2.38 4.66 -3.88
CA VAL A 133 -2.88 3.53 -4.67
C VAL A 133 -2.99 2.28 -3.82
N PHE A 134 -1.95 1.94 -3.07
CA PHE A 134 -1.94 0.74 -2.25
C PHE A 134 -0.88 0.82 -1.14
N GLN A 135 -1.07 0.00 -0.13
CA GLN A 135 -0.05 -0.27 0.90
C GLN A 135 0.30 -1.74 0.98
N VAL A 136 1.53 -2.03 1.37
CA VAL A 136 2.02 -3.37 1.67
C VAL A 136 2.46 -3.42 3.12
N ALA A 137 1.82 -4.27 3.90
CA ALA A 137 2.18 -4.48 5.30
C ALA A 137 3.36 -5.47 5.44
N SER A 138 4.01 -5.44 6.58
CA SER A 138 4.88 -6.53 7.02
C SER A 138 4.08 -7.84 7.10
N GLU A 139 4.69 -8.96 6.68
CA GLU A 139 4.00 -10.25 6.64
C GLU A 139 4.95 -11.37 7.08
N GLU A 140 4.72 -11.87 8.27
CA GLU A 140 5.57 -12.91 8.89
C GLU A 140 5.61 -14.21 8.07
N LYS A 141 4.51 -14.58 7.45
CA LYS A 141 4.45 -15.78 6.61
C LYS A 141 5.40 -15.70 5.41
N VAL A 142 5.52 -14.51 4.81
CA VAL A 142 6.47 -14.23 3.73
C VAL A 142 7.89 -14.16 4.28
N GLY A 143 8.04 -13.76 5.53
CA GLY A 143 9.31 -13.36 6.13
C GLY A 143 9.73 -11.96 5.70
N TRP A 144 8.78 -11.13 5.23
CA TRP A 144 8.99 -9.75 4.86
C TRP A 144 8.62 -8.80 6.01
N MET A 145 9.50 -7.87 6.30
CA MET A 145 9.28 -6.88 7.32
C MET A 145 9.78 -5.52 6.85
N TRP A 146 8.93 -4.52 6.93
CA TRP A 146 9.31 -3.12 6.77
C TRP A 146 9.87 -2.61 8.10
N ALA A 147 11.20 -2.51 8.16
CA ALA A 147 11.91 -2.10 9.39
C ALA A 147 11.33 -2.81 10.65
N ASP A 148 10.68 -2.09 11.55
CA ASP A 148 10.03 -2.64 12.73
C ASP A 148 8.51 -2.74 12.49
N ASN A 149 8.09 -3.85 11.92
CA ASN A 149 6.69 -4.21 11.64
C ASN A 149 5.86 -3.12 10.92
N GLY A 150 6.49 -2.40 10.02
CA GLY A 150 5.93 -1.25 9.33
C GLY A 150 5.06 -1.57 8.11
N ARG A 151 4.81 -0.51 7.33
CA ARG A 151 4.08 -0.53 6.06
C ARG A 151 4.77 0.33 5.02
N GLY A 152 4.82 -0.16 3.79
CA GLY A 152 5.17 0.65 2.63
C GLY A 152 3.91 1.17 1.95
N TYR A 153 3.87 2.45 1.63
CA TYR A 153 2.76 3.14 0.96
C TYR A 153 3.20 3.54 -0.44
N PHE A 154 2.36 3.29 -1.42
CA PHE A 154 2.68 3.51 -2.83
C PHE A 154 1.69 4.46 -3.47
N PHE A 155 2.23 5.46 -4.16
CA PHE A 155 1.50 6.57 -4.77
C PHE A 155 1.81 6.61 -6.25
N ARG A 156 0.82 6.95 -7.08
CA ARG A 156 1.00 7.09 -8.52
C ARG A 156 0.42 8.40 -9.01
N SER A 157 1.28 9.31 -9.43
CA SER A 157 0.84 10.59 -9.97
C SER A 157 -0.02 10.42 -11.24
N PRO A 158 -0.83 11.43 -11.60
CA PRO A 158 -1.57 11.41 -12.88
C PRO A 158 -0.70 11.24 -14.12
N SER A 159 0.59 11.61 -14.03
CA SER A 159 1.58 11.37 -15.10
C SER A 159 2.15 9.95 -15.12
N GLY A 160 1.72 9.07 -14.21
CA GLY A 160 2.18 7.68 -14.11
C GLY A 160 3.48 7.48 -13.35
N VAL A 161 3.98 8.50 -12.66
CA VAL A 161 5.19 8.40 -11.84
C VAL A 161 4.86 7.78 -10.50
N TRP A 162 5.59 6.71 -10.14
CA TRP A 162 5.48 6.07 -8.84
C TRP A 162 6.38 6.71 -7.80
N ASN A 163 5.82 6.89 -6.61
CA ASN A 163 6.52 7.26 -5.39
C ASN A 163 6.13 6.30 -4.26
N TRP A 164 6.94 6.25 -3.22
CA TRP A 164 6.64 5.47 -2.05
C TRP A 164 7.16 6.12 -0.77
N SER A 165 6.55 5.76 0.33
CA SER A 165 7.05 6.05 1.68
C SER A 165 6.89 4.82 2.57
N CYS A 166 7.44 4.85 3.76
CA CYS A 166 7.34 3.74 4.72
C CYS A 166 7.28 4.31 6.14
N GLN A 167 6.41 3.73 6.95
CA GLN A 167 6.36 3.97 8.39
C GLN A 167 6.49 2.66 9.14
N PHE A 168 7.02 2.70 10.35
CA PHE A 168 7.21 1.53 11.22
C PHE A 168 7.11 1.94 12.69
N TYR A 169 6.95 0.98 13.59
CA TYR A 169 6.81 1.20 15.03
C TYR A 169 8.12 1.55 15.72
#